data_1d4499d114e7a60683b3fee160fb6d2e
#
_entry.id   1d4499d114e7a60683b3fee160fb6d2e
#
_cell.length_a   1.000
_cell.length_b   1.000
_cell.length_c   1.000
_cell.angle_alpha   90.00
_cell.angle_beta   90.00
_cell.angle_gamma   90.00
#
_symmetry.space_group_name_H-M   'P 1'
#
loop_
_entity.id
_entity.type
_entity.pdbx_description
1 polymer ?
#
loop_
_entity_poly.entity_id
_entity_poly.type
_entity_poly.pdbx_seq_one_letter_code
_entity_poly.pdbx_strand_id
1 'polypeptide(L)'
;MPIFLLIILGLIVGLGAAWLFLIAPRLFGRPDAREFIRYDYAHRGWHGGAPKIEENTLPAFREAIVRGFGIEMDVRLTGDGIPVVFHDSTLLRLFGRDVRVCDLSYRELSAYRFASGEGVPTLMQVLASVSGRVPLLIELKTERDTTRLCQTVCSLLDRYTGFYAVESFDPFVLHWFRKNRVQVLRGQLLTRFQKEDSPLPRLVLWAAENLLSGFLTRPDFVAYNWKYRRNLSLRMVKKLFGLIECNWTVQDMDTYNQLKQDGVVCIFEGFDPRQKR
;
A
#
# COMPACT_ATOMS: atom_id res chain seq x y z
N MET A 1 6.60 49.77 -5.66
CA MET A 1 5.59 48.74 -5.86
C MET A 1 4.47 49.02 -4.85
N PRO A 2 3.20 49.12 -5.24
CA PRO A 2 2.14 49.46 -4.32
C PRO A 2 2.00 48.38 -3.21
N ILE A 3 1.79 48.82 -1.96
CA ILE A 3 1.67 47.95 -0.75
C ILE A 3 0.71 46.76 -0.98
N PHE A 4 -0.37 46.99 -1.73
CA PHE A 4 -1.32 45.95 -2.10
C PHE A 4 -0.69 44.76 -2.85
N LEU A 5 0.24 45.01 -3.77
CA LEU A 5 0.95 43.95 -4.50
C LEU A 5 1.87 43.13 -3.59
N LEU A 6 2.50 43.79 -2.61
CA LEU A 6 3.33 43.12 -1.61
C LEU A 6 2.50 42.19 -0.71
N ILE A 7 1.31 42.65 -0.31
CA ILE A 7 0.39 41.85 0.49
C ILE A 7 -0.07 40.60 -0.30
N ILE A 8 -0.48 40.79 -1.56
CA ILE A 8 -0.89 39.68 -2.42
C ILE A 8 0.25 38.67 -2.59
N LEU A 9 1.44 39.16 -2.90
CA LEU A 9 2.62 38.30 -3.04
C LEU A 9 2.93 37.54 -1.75
N GLY A 10 2.85 38.21 -0.61
CA GLY A 10 3.02 37.56 0.71
C GLY A 10 2.00 36.46 0.98
N LEU A 11 0.73 36.69 0.62
CA LEU A 11 -0.33 35.69 0.74
C LEU A 11 -0.07 34.49 -0.19
N ILE A 12 0.30 34.71 -1.44
CA ILE A 12 0.61 33.63 -2.39
C ILE A 12 1.78 32.79 -1.89
N VAL A 13 2.86 33.41 -1.43
CA VAL A 13 4.03 32.73 -0.88
C VAL A 13 3.65 31.95 0.37
N GLY A 14 2.86 32.53 1.28
CA GLY A 14 2.40 31.88 2.49
C GLY A 14 1.52 30.65 2.22
N LEU A 15 0.56 30.77 1.29
CA LEU A 15 -0.29 29.63 0.88
C LEU A 15 0.53 28.55 0.18
N GLY A 16 1.49 28.92 -0.67
CA GLY A 16 2.40 27.96 -1.31
C GLY A 16 3.26 27.20 -0.29
N ALA A 17 3.82 27.91 0.69
CA ALA A 17 4.59 27.29 1.77
C ALA A 17 3.73 26.35 2.64
N ALA A 18 2.52 26.76 3.00
CA ALA A 18 1.57 25.94 3.73
C ALA A 18 1.20 24.66 2.95
N TRP A 19 0.92 24.80 1.66
CA TRP A 19 0.64 23.64 0.80
C TRP A 19 1.84 22.68 0.71
N LEU A 20 3.05 23.19 0.50
CA LEU A 20 4.27 22.37 0.49
C LEU A 20 4.51 21.67 1.83
N PHE A 21 4.23 22.32 2.96
CA PHE A 21 4.30 21.72 4.28
C PHE A 21 3.30 20.55 4.42
N LEU A 22 2.07 20.73 3.92
CA LEU A 22 1.03 19.70 4.00
C LEU A 22 1.39 18.45 3.19
N ILE A 23 1.96 18.60 1.99
CA ILE A 23 2.30 17.49 1.11
C ILE A 23 3.69 16.89 1.36
N ALA A 24 4.53 17.55 2.19
CA ALA A 24 5.92 17.17 2.35
C ALA A 24 6.07 15.72 2.87
N PRO A 25 6.96 14.91 2.26
CA PRO A 25 7.32 13.58 2.73
C PRO A 25 8.28 13.64 3.94
N ARG A 26 8.84 12.51 4.33
CA ARG A 26 9.97 12.47 5.27
C ARG A 26 11.20 13.09 4.63
N LEU A 27 11.70 14.18 5.22
CA LEU A 27 12.86 14.90 4.71
C LEU A 27 14.18 14.37 5.27
N PHE A 28 14.18 13.88 6.52
CA PHE A 28 15.38 13.43 7.23
C PHE A 28 15.19 12.04 7.82
N GLY A 29 16.29 11.27 7.91
CA GLY A 29 16.29 9.94 8.53
C GLY A 29 15.42 8.92 7.81
N ARG A 30 15.29 9.02 6.47
CA ARG A 30 14.61 7.99 5.66
C ARG A 30 15.39 6.68 5.78
N PRO A 31 14.71 5.55 6.06
CA PRO A 31 15.32 4.24 6.02
C PRO A 31 15.90 3.92 4.63
N ASP A 32 16.84 2.98 4.59
CA ASP A 32 17.39 2.51 3.30
C ASP A 32 16.28 1.87 2.45
N ALA A 33 16.07 2.43 1.27
CA ALA A 33 15.04 1.98 0.34
C ALA A 33 15.60 1.16 -0.84
N ARG A 34 16.91 0.85 -0.86
CA ARG A 34 17.54 0.16 -1.99
C ARG A 34 16.88 -1.19 -2.27
N GLU A 35 16.59 -1.96 -1.24
CA GLU A 35 15.90 -3.24 -1.39
C GLU A 35 14.46 -3.05 -1.90
N PHE A 36 13.76 -2.03 -1.44
CA PHE A 36 12.41 -1.69 -1.92
C PHE A 36 12.38 -1.35 -3.41
N ILE A 37 13.29 -0.49 -3.87
CA ILE A 37 13.28 0.00 -5.27
C ILE A 37 13.87 -1.00 -6.27
N ARG A 38 14.58 -2.03 -5.79
CA ARG A 38 15.19 -3.07 -6.61
C ARG A 38 14.17 -4.03 -7.21
N TYR A 39 13.00 -4.19 -6.56
CA TYR A 39 11.97 -5.13 -6.96
C TYR A 39 10.75 -4.41 -7.53
N ASP A 40 10.05 -5.11 -8.40
CA ASP A 40 8.63 -4.87 -8.66
C ASP A 40 7.84 -5.94 -7.90
N TYR A 41 6.60 -5.60 -7.54
CA TYR A 41 5.80 -6.38 -6.59
C TYR A 41 4.62 -7.04 -7.31
N ALA A 42 4.48 -8.35 -7.12
CA ALA A 42 3.29 -9.07 -7.54
C ALA A 42 2.12 -8.70 -6.61
N HIS A 43 1.09 -8.03 -7.16
CA HIS A 43 -0.12 -7.59 -6.46
C HIS A 43 -0.86 -8.79 -5.89
N ARG A 44 -0.99 -8.87 -4.56
CA ARG A 44 -1.58 -10.02 -3.84
C ARG A 44 -0.89 -11.36 -4.14
N GLY A 45 0.40 -11.32 -4.41
CA GLY A 45 1.18 -12.44 -4.92
C GLY A 45 0.98 -12.70 -6.42
N TRP A 46 1.66 -13.73 -6.95
CA TRP A 46 1.49 -14.15 -8.34
C TRP A 46 0.24 -15.03 -8.46
N HIS A 47 -0.86 -14.47 -8.88
CA HIS A 47 -2.16 -15.14 -8.96
C HIS A 47 -2.74 -15.17 -10.39
N GLY A 48 -3.81 -15.95 -10.59
CA GLY A 48 -4.40 -16.19 -11.90
C GLY A 48 -3.77 -17.39 -12.61
N GLY A 49 -3.85 -17.43 -13.94
CA GLY A 49 -3.28 -18.51 -14.75
C GLY A 49 -4.10 -19.81 -14.78
N ALA A 50 -3.47 -20.87 -15.33
CA ALA A 50 -4.04 -22.21 -15.37
C ALA A 50 -2.97 -23.22 -14.91
N PRO A 51 -3.16 -24.00 -13.80
CA PRO A 51 -4.35 -23.92 -12.92
C PRO A 51 -4.47 -22.56 -12.21
N LYS A 52 -5.70 -22.17 -11.89
CA LYS A 52 -5.97 -20.89 -11.23
C LYS A 52 -5.37 -20.87 -9.82
N ILE A 53 -4.53 -19.87 -9.57
CA ILE A 53 -4.01 -19.55 -8.25
C ILE A 53 -4.79 -18.32 -7.72
N GLU A 54 -5.34 -18.42 -6.53
CA GLU A 54 -6.10 -17.31 -5.94
C GLU A 54 -5.19 -16.27 -5.30
N GLU A 55 -5.65 -15.01 -5.33
CA GLU A 55 -4.99 -13.86 -4.72
C GLU A 55 -4.80 -14.04 -3.20
N ASN A 56 -3.75 -13.45 -2.64
CA ASN A 56 -3.48 -13.44 -1.19
C ASN A 56 -3.41 -14.86 -0.56
N THR A 57 -2.89 -15.85 -1.28
CA THR A 57 -2.73 -17.23 -0.82
C THR A 57 -1.27 -17.65 -0.75
N LEU A 58 -0.97 -18.69 0.03
CA LEU A 58 0.39 -19.24 0.12
C LEU A 58 0.92 -19.72 -1.24
N PRO A 59 0.13 -20.39 -2.12
CA PRO A 59 0.58 -20.68 -3.49
C PRO A 59 0.95 -19.43 -4.30
N ALA A 60 0.14 -18.36 -4.23
CA ALA A 60 0.44 -17.11 -4.95
C ALA A 60 1.77 -16.48 -4.50
N PHE A 61 2.05 -16.54 -3.20
CA PHE A 61 3.30 -16.03 -2.65
C PHE A 61 4.50 -16.91 -3.02
N ARG A 62 4.34 -18.25 -2.97
CA ARG A 62 5.39 -19.17 -3.43
C ARG A 62 5.75 -18.96 -4.90
N GLU A 63 4.74 -18.75 -5.74
CA GLU A 63 4.96 -18.50 -7.17
C GLU A 63 5.68 -17.16 -7.41
N ALA A 64 5.32 -16.10 -6.68
CA ALA A 64 6.03 -14.83 -6.73
C ALA A 64 7.51 -14.98 -6.33
N ILE A 65 7.80 -15.79 -5.29
CA ILE A 65 9.16 -16.07 -4.84
C ILE A 65 9.96 -16.83 -5.92
N VAL A 66 9.38 -17.90 -6.48
CA VAL A 66 10.03 -18.68 -7.56
C VAL A 66 10.40 -17.79 -8.74
N ARG A 67 9.55 -16.83 -9.05
CA ARG A 67 9.78 -15.84 -10.10
C ARG A 67 10.69 -14.68 -9.66
N GLY A 68 11.08 -14.59 -8.37
CA GLY A 68 11.95 -13.54 -7.84
C GLY A 68 11.33 -12.14 -7.86
N PHE A 69 10.02 -12.02 -7.70
CA PHE A 69 9.32 -10.74 -7.49
C PHE A 69 9.13 -10.46 -6.01
N GLY A 70 9.09 -9.18 -5.64
CA GLY A 70 8.52 -8.76 -4.36
C GLY A 70 7.04 -9.15 -4.27
N ILE A 71 6.53 -9.22 -3.06
CA ILE A 71 5.14 -9.58 -2.80
C ILE A 71 4.45 -8.38 -2.19
N GLU A 72 3.38 -7.92 -2.83
CA GLU A 72 2.41 -7.04 -2.18
C GLU A 72 1.29 -7.92 -1.61
N MET A 73 0.76 -7.55 -0.43
CA MET A 73 -0.31 -8.26 0.27
C MET A 73 -1.14 -7.36 1.17
N ASP A 74 -2.41 -7.76 1.38
CA ASP A 74 -3.37 -7.04 2.20
C ASP A 74 -3.55 -7.69 3.57
N VAL A 75 -3.41 -6.94 4.66
CA VAL A 75 -3.55 -7.45 6.02
C VAL A 75 -4.73 -6.81 6.74
N ARG A 76 -5.59 -7.66 7.33
CA ARG A 76 -6.73 -7.30 8.17
C ARG A 76 -6.69 -8.03 9.50
N LEU A 77 -7.48 -7.58 10.48
CA LEU A 77 -7.73 -8.34 11.70
C LEU A 77 -9.08 -9.07 11.63
N THR A 78 -9.09 -10.30 12.10
CA THR A 78 -10.33 -11.02 12.48
C THR A 78 -10.93 -10.42 13.76
N GLY A 79 -12.17 -10.80 14.10
CA GLY A 79 -12.84 -10.35 15.32
C GLY A 79 -12.08 -10.69 16.61
N ASP A 80 -11.43 -11.85 16.64
CA ASP A 80 -10.57 -12.28 17.74
C ASP A 80 -9.13 -11.70 17.67
N GLY A 81 -8.84 -10.88 16.64
CA GLY A 81 -7.58 -10.09 16.53
C GLY A 81 -6.42 -10.85 15.89
N ILE A 82 -6.67 -11.89 15.14
CA ILE A 82 -5.64 -12.59 14.37
C ILE A 82 -5.40 -11.84 13.04
N PRO A 83 -4.16 -11.43 12.70
CA PRO A 83 -3.85 -10.85 11.40
C PRO A 83 -3.94 -11.91 10.31
N VAL A 84 -4.81 -11.67 9.33
CA VAL A 84 -5.03 -12.53 8.16
C VAL A 84 -4.73 -11.76 6.89
N VAL A 85 -4.36 -12.49 5.82
CA VAL A 85 -4.03 -11.89 4.54
C VAL A 85 -5.23 -12.03 3.61
N PHE A 86 -5.97 -10.90 3.44
CA PHE A 86 -7.22 -10.86 2.70
C PHE A 86 -7.57 -9.41 2.31
N HIS A 87 -7.99 -9.19 1.05
CA HIS A 87 -8.23 -7.84 0.54
C HIS A 87 -9.53 -7.22 1.01
N ASP A 88 -10.66 -7.90 0.80
CA ASP A 88 -11.99 -7.31 0.96
C ASP A 88 -12.40 -7.22 2.44
N SER A 89 -13.28 -6.28 2.78
CA SER A 89 -13.83 -6.21 4.13
C SER A 89 -14.83 -7.33 4.42
N THR A 90 -15.45 -7.88 3.37
CA THR A 90 -16.41 -9.00 3.46
C THR A 90 -15.95 -10.20 2.63
N LEU A 91 -16.55 -11.35 2.87
CA LEU A 91 -16.31 -12.57 2.13
C LEU A 91 -17.12 -12.66 0.83
N LEU A 92 -17.87 -11.61 0.46
CA LEU A 92 -18.87 -11.67 -0.62
C LEU A 92 -18.25 -12.03 -1.97
N ARG A 93 -17.21 -11.32 -2.40
CA ARG A 93 -16.61 -11.48 -3.73
C ARG A 93 -15.99 -12.87 -3.95
N LEU A 94 -15.29 -13.39 -2.96
CA LEU A 94 -14.53 -14.64 -3.10
C LEU A 94 -15.26 -15.89 -2.60
N PHE A 95 -16.19 -15.73 -1.64
CA PHE A 95 -16.88 -16.86 -1.01
C PHE A 95 -18.41 -16.76 -1.08
N GLY A 96 -18.98 -15.70 -1.69
CA GLY A 96 -20.44 -15.51 -1.82
C GLY A 96 -21.17 -15.28 -0.49
N ARG A 97 -20.45 -14.81 0.55
CA ARG A 97 -21.00 -14.58 1.88
C ARG A 97 -20.83 -13.11 2.29
N ASP A 98 -21.93 -12.45 2.56
CA ASP A 98 -21.89 -11.05 3.03
C ASP A 98 -21.69 -10.99 4.56
N VAL A 99 -20.47 -11.38 4.97
CA VAL A 99 -20.01 -11.37 6.37
C VAL A 99 -18.65 -10.67 6.39
N ARG A 100 -18.46 -9.77 7.34
CA ARG A 100 -17.19 -9.02 7.47
C ARG A 100 -16.13 -9.88 8.14
N VAL A 101 -14.89 -9.80 7.65
CA VAL A 101 -13.74 -10.48 8.22
C VAL A 101 -13.56 -10.14 9.71
N CYS A 102 -13.76 -8.88 10.09
CA CYS A 102 -13.63 -8.40 11.47
C CYS A 102 -14.77 -8.84 12.40
N ASP A 103 -15.81 -9.53 11.90
CA ASP A 103 -16.90 -10.09 12.69
C ASP A 103 -16.70 -11.60 12.96
N LEU A 104 -15.75 -12.23 12.25
CA LEU A 104 -15.44 -13.66 12.39
C LEU A 104 -14.20 -13.85 13.27
N SER A 105 -14.20 -14.91 14.08
CA SER A 105 -12.97 -15.47 14.63
C SER A 105 -12.13 -16.11 13.51
N TYR A 106 -10.82 -16.27 13.72
CA TYR A 106 -10.00 -17.00 12.75
C TYR A 106 -10.47 -18.44 12.56
N ARG A 107 -10.97 -19.09 13.60
CA ARG A 107 -11.55 -20.43 13.52
C ARG A 107 -12.70 -20.49 12.52
N GLU A 108 -13.62 -19.53 12.57
CA GLU A 108 -14.76 -19.46 11.65
C GLU A 108 -14.28 -19.10 10.23
N LEU A 109 -13.38 -18.12 10.08
CA LEU A 109 -12.80 -17.75 8.80
C LEU A 109 -12.05 -18.93 8.15
N SER A 110 -11.35 -19.72 8.95
CA SER A 110 -10.58 -20.87 8.48
C SER A 110 -11.43 -22.01 7.91
N ALA A 111 -12.76 -22.00 8.10
CA ALA A 111 -13.67 -22.94 7.46
C ALA A 111 -13.92 -22.62 5.97
N TYR A 112 -13.69 -21.40 5.55
CA TYR A 112 -13.85 -21.00 4.14
C TYR A 112 -12.65 -21.48 3.31
N ARG A 113 -12.93 -22.06 2.15
CA ARG A 113 -11.93 -22.55 1.22
C ARG A 113 -12.20 -22.04 -0.19
N PHE A 114 -11.11 -21.69 -0.87
CA PHE A 114 -11.15 -21.45 -2.31
C PHE A 114 -11.41 -22.76 -3.06
N ALA A 115 -11.71 -22.65 -4.36
CA ALA A 115 -11.91 -23.83 -5.22
C ALA A 115 -10.66 -24.73 -5.29
N SER A 116 -9.48 -24.19 -5.09
CA SER A 116 -8.20 -24.92 -4.98
C SER A 116 -8.05 -25.72 -3.69
N GLY A 117 -8.94 -25.54 -2.70
CA GLY A 117 -8.80 -26.10 -1.35
C GLY A 117 -7.99 -25.24 -0.38
N GLU A 118 -7.31 -24.20 -0.87
CA GLU A 118 -6.57 -23.26 -0.02
C GLU A 118 -7.52 -22.45 0.86
N GLY A 119 -7.04 -22.02 2.02
CA GLY A 119 -7.77 -21.13 2.93
C GLY A 119 -7.16 -19.74 2.98
N VAL A 120 -7.81 -18.84 3.71
CA VAL A 120 -7.24 -17.53 4.02
C VAL A 120 -6.07 -17.68 4.99
N PRO A 121 -4.83 -17.34 4.63
CA PRO A 121 -3.68 -17.52 5.49
C PRO A 121 -3.60 -16.44 6.56
N THR A 122 -3.03 -16.77 7.73
CA THR A 122 -2.59 -15.78 8.70
C THR A 122 -1.31 -15.09 8.22
N LEU A 123 -1.07 -13.84 8.67
CA LEU A 123 0.20 -13.16 8.42
C LEU A 123 1.39 -13.99 8.90
N MET A 124 1.28 -14.65 10.06
CA MET A 124 2.33 -15.52 10.59
C MET A 124 2.70 -16.65 9.61
N GLN A 125 1.70 -17.32 9.01
CA GLN A 125 1.94 -18.37 8.00
C GLN A 125 2.64 -17.80 6.76
N VAL A 126 2.25 -16.60 6.31
CA VAL A 126 2.88 -15.95 5.16
C VAL A 126 4.33 -15.57 5.48
N LEU A 127 4.59 -14.93 6.63
CA LEU A 127 5.97 -14.57 7.03
C LEU A 127 6.88 -15.79 7.13
N ALA A 128 6.39 -16.89 7.71
CA ALA A 128 7.11 -18.16 7.76
C ALA A 128 7.35 -18.76 6.37
N SER A 129 6.35 -18.69 5.47
CA SER A 129 6.47 -19.18 4.09
C SER A 129 7.43 -18.33 3.26
N VAL A 130 7.44 -17.01 3.40
CA VAL A 130 8.35 -16.13 2.64
C VAL A 130 9.77 -16.19 3.19
N SER A 131 9.92 -16.17 4.51
CA SER A 131 11.23 -16.35 5.20
C SER A 131 12.36 -15.48 4.65
N GLY A 132 12.08 -14.22 4.34
CA GLY A 132 13.06 -13.23 3.87
C GLY A 132 13.57 -13.41 2.44
N ARG A 133 13.03 -14.34 1.65
CA ARG A 133 13.52 -14.65 0.29
C ARG A 133 13.28 -13.54 -0.73
N VAL A 134 12.21 -12.77 -0.54
CA VAL A 134 11.88 -11.59 -1.34
C VAL A 134 11.31 -10.51 -0.41
N PRO A 135 11.36 -9.22 -0.80
CA PRO A 135 10.78 -8.14 -0.01
C PRO A 135 9.26 -8.21 0.01
N LEU A 136 8.68 -7.75 1.12
CA LEU A 136 7.24 -7.64 1.33
C LEU A 136 6.80 -6.17 1.29
N LEU A 137 5.70 -5.89 0.61
CA LEU A 137 4.94 -4.66 0.67
C LEU A 137 3.59 -4.98 1.30
N ILE A 138 3.34 -4.48 2.51
CA ILE A 138 2.21 -4.90 3.34
C ILE A 138 1.22 -3.75 3.43
N GLU A 139 0.07 -3.88 2.77
CA GLU A 139 -1.04 -2.95 2.97
C GLU A 139 -1.79 -3.27 4.26
N LEU A 140 -1.89 -2.30 5.15
CA LEU A 140 -2.67 -2.41 6.38
C LEU A 140 -4.06 -1.79 6.19
N LYS A 141 -5.09 -2.64 6.24
CA LYS A 141 -6.50 -2.26 6.03
C LYS A 141 -7.21 -2.09 7.36
N THR A 142 -7.50 -0.86 7.72
CA THR A 142 -8.19 -0.50 8.97
C THR A 142 -9.70 -0.73 8.85
N GLU A 143 -10.30 -1.24 9.91
CA GLU A 143 -11.75 -1.34 10.01
C GLU A 143 -12.31 -0.75 11.30
N ARG A 144 -11.76 -1.14 12.46
CA ARG A 144 -12.27 -0.74 13.78
C ARG A 144 -11.24 -0.02 14.64
N ASP A 145 -10.04 -0.56 14.74
CA ASP A 145 -9.00 -0.09 15.65
C ASP A 145 -7.62 -0.12 14.96
N THR A 146 -7.20 1.06 14.49
CA THR A 146 -5.91 1.26 13.84
C THR A 146 -4.74 0.91 14.76
N THR A 147 -4.83 1.25 16.05
CA THR A 147 -3.75 1.00 16.99
C THR A 147 -3.56 -0.49 17.23
N ARG A 148 -4.66 -1.22 17.45
CA ARG A 148 -4.63 -2.68 17.64
C ARG A 148 -4.07 -3.38 16.40
N LEU A 149 -4.51 -2.98 15.20
CA LEU A 149 -3.98 -3.52 13.95
C LEU A 149 -2.46 -3.33 13.87
N CYS A 150 -1.98 -2.11 14.04
CA CYS A 150 -0.55 -1.81 13.95
C CYS A 150 0.27 -2.56 15.00
N GLN A 151 -0.18 -2.58 16.26
CA GLN A 151 0.52 -3.29 17.35
C GLN A 151 0.58 -4.80 17.09
N THR A 152 -0.54 -5.41 16.70
CA THR A 152 -0.61 -6.86 16.47
C THR A 152 0.26 -7.27 15.28
N VAL A 153 0.19 -6.52 14.16
CA VAL A 153 1.04 -6.77 13.00
C VAL A 153 2.52 -6.59 13.34
N CYS A 154 2.89 -5.50 14.03
CA CYS A 154 4.27 -5.27 14.42
C CYS A 154 4.81 -6.34 15.37
N SER A 155 4.00 -6.94 16.25
CA SER A 155 4.46 -8.02 17.12
C SER A 155 4.96 -9.26 16.34
N LEU A 156 4.44 -9.49 15.14
CA LEU A 156 4.91 -10.52 14.22
C LEU A 156 6.12 -10.05 13.40
N LEU A 157 6.05 -8.81 12.87
CA LEU A 157 7.10 -8.24 12.04
C LEU A 157 8.41 -7.99 12.82
N ASP A 158 8.35 -7.71 14.12
CA ASP A 158 9.53 -7.56 14.98
C ASP A 158 10.39 -8.85 15.07
N ARG A 159 9.81 -10.01 14.72
CA ARG A 159 10.49 -11.32 14.66
C ARG A 159 10.87 -11.74 13.23
N TYR A 160 10.46 -10.97 12.25
CA TYR A 160 10.73 -11.26 10.85
C TYR A 160 12.06 -10.65 10.41
N THR A 161 12.93 -11.45 9.83
CA THR A 161 14.28 -11.03 9.43
C THR A 161 14.37 -10.55 7.98
N GLY A 162 13.30 -10.70 7.20
CA GLY A 162 13.23 -10.23 5.82
C GLY A 162 12.93 -8.74 5.71
N PHE A 163 13.22 -8.16 4.55
CA PHE A 163 12.84 -6.79 4.26
C PHE A 163 11.33 -6.67 4.10
N TYR A 164 10.76 -5.62 4.68
CA TYR A 164 9.37 -5.22 4.46
C TYR A 164 9.19 -3.70 4.47
N ALA A 165 8.21 -3.25 3.74
CA ALA A 165 7.65 -1.92 3.80
C ALA A 165 6.16 -2.01 4.10
N VAL A 166 5.58 -0.94 4.64
CA VAL A 166 4.14 -0.87 4.91
C VAL A 166 3.49 0.22 4.09
N GLU A 167 2.24 0.00 3.70
CA GLU A 167 1.44 1.02 3.06
C GLU A 167 -0.01 0.98 3.56
N SER A 168 -0.72 2.09 3.40
CA SER A 168 -2.14 2.19 3.74
C SER A 168 -2.79 3.39 3.08
N PHE A 169 -4.09 3.27 2.79
CA PHE A 169 -4.96 4.42 2.49
C PHE A 169 -5.26 5.24 3.75
N ASP A 170 -5.28 4.60 4.93
CA ASP A 170 -5.54 5.26 6.20
C ASP A 170 -4.30 6.03 6.69
N PRO A 171 -4.34 7.38 6.73
CA PRO A 171 -3.22 8.18 7.21
C PRO A 171 -2.89 7.94 8.70
N PHE A 172 -3.83 7.43 9.49
CA PHE A 172 -3.59 7.15 10.91
C PHE A 172 -2.72 5.90 11.11
N VAL A 173 -2.79 4.91 10.24
CA VAL A 173 -1.83 3.79 10.19
C VAL A 173 -0.42 4.33 10.01
N LEU A 174 -0.20 5.16 8.98
CA LEU A 174 1.12 5.70 8.68
C LEU A 174 1.62 6.66 9.76
N HIS A 175 0.72 7.42 10.38
CA HIS A 175 1.05 8.23 11.54
C HIS A 175 1.51 7.39 12.72
N TRP A 176 0.86 6.26 12.98
CA TRP A 176 1.26 5.31 14.02
C TRP A 176 2.68 4.78 13.75
N PHE A 177 2.96 4.32 12.52
CA PHE A 177 4.31 3.86 12.11
C PHE A 177 5.35 4.98 12.22
N ARG A 178 5.00 6.20 11.82
CA ARG A 178 5.88 7.36 12.00
C ARG A 178 6.35 7.56 13.43
N LYS A 179 5.48 7.30 14.40
CA LYS A 179 5.78 7.48 15.83
C LYS A 179 6.45 6.27 16.46
N ASN A 180 6.06 5.08 16.08
CA ASN A 180 6.41 3.86 16.82
C ASN A 180 7.40 2.95 16.07
N ARG A 181 7.59 3.14 14.76
CA ARG A 181 8.44 2.29 13.91
C ARG A 181 9.16 3.14 12.86
N VAL A 182 9.98 4.08 13.30
CA VAL A 182 10.69 5.03 12.41
C VAL A 182 11.64 4.36 11.42
N GLN A 183 12.11 3.15 11.72
CA GLN A 183 12.99 2.35 10.86
C GLN A 183 12.27 1.65 9.70
N VAL A 184 10.94 1.62 9.71
CA VAL A 184 10.13 0.97 8.66
C VAL A 184 9.81 1.98 7.56
N LEU A 185 10.05 1.59 6.29
CA LEU A 185 9.56 2.35 5.14
C LEU A 185 8.03 2.33 5.12
N ARG A 186 7.44 3.51 4.95
CA ARG A 186 5.98 3.67 4.93
C ARG A 186 5.52 4.47 3.72
N GLY A 187 4.52 3.95 3.03
CA GLY A 187 3.93 4.52 1.83
C GLY A 187 2.50 4.97 2.01
N GLN A 188 2.17 6.12 1.44
CA GLN A 188 0.78 6.56 1.35
C GLN A 188 0.15 6.00 0.08
N LEU A 189 -0.87 5.14 0.25
CA LEU A 189 -1.72 4.69 -0.86
C LEU A 189 -2.69 5.79 -1.25
N LEU A 190 -2.82 6.01 -2.56
CA LEU A 190 -3.67 7.06 -3.11
C LEU A 190 -4.27 6.64 -4.44
N THR A 191 -5.50 7.10 -4.63
CA THR A 191 -6.23 7.02 -5.89
C THR A 191 -7.10 8.26 -6.04
N ARG A 192 -7.80 8.38 -7.15
CA ARG A 192 -8.95 9.28 -7.24
C ARG A 192 -10.17 8.55 -6.72
N PHE A 193 -10.72 9.02 -5.59
CA PHE A 193 -11.89 8.43 -4.97
C PHE A 193 -13.17 8.83 -5.71
N GLN A 194 -14.02 7.87 -6.00
CA GLN A 194 -15.40 8.15 -6.42
C GLN A 194 -16.26 8.37 -5.17
N LYS A 195 -17.28 9.20 -5.28
CA LYS A 195 -18.12 9.55 -4.13
C LYS A 195 -18.85 8.33 -3.56
N GLU A 196 -19.17 7.40 -4.44
CA GLU A 196 -19.87 6.15 -4.13
C GLU A 196 -19.00 5.15 -3.36
N ASP A 197 -17.66 5.26 -3.47
CA ASP A 197 -16.73 4.31 -2.87
C ASP A 197 -16.40 4.62 -1.41
N SER A 198 -16.84 5.78 -0.89
CA SER A 198 -16.45 6.20 0.46
C SER A 198 -17.53 7.06 1.13
N PRO A 199 -17.81 6.81 2.43
CA PRO A 199 -18.74 7.63 3.21
C PRO A 199 -18.17 9.01 3.58
N LEU A 200 -16.90 9.28 3.28
CA LEU A 200 -16.22 10.51 3.67
C LEU A 200 -16.70 11.71 2.85
N PRO A 201 -16.72 12.92 3.43
CA PRO A 201 -17.03 14.15 2.71
C PRO A 201 -16.06 14.36 1.53
N ARG A 202 -16.58 14.90 0.41
CA ARG A 202 -15.78 15.12 -0.81
C ARG A 202 -14.51 15.95 -0.56
N LEU A 203 -14.58 16.91 0.35
CA LEU A 203 -13.42 17.73 0.71
C LEU A 203 -12.28 16.89 1.35
N VAL A 204 -12.64 15.91 2.20
CA VAL A 204 -11.66 14.98 2.82
C VAL A 204 -11.04 14.08 1.77
N LEU A 205 -11.86 13.54 0.85
CA LEU A 205 -11.37 12.73 -0.27
C LEU A 205 -10.44 13.54 -1.17
N TRP A 206 -10.81 14.76 -1.52
CA TRP A 206 -9.96 15.67 -2.29
C TRP A 206 -8.63 15.98 -1.58
N ALA A 207 -8.66 16.19 -0.28
CA ALA A 207 -7.46 16.40 0.51
C ALA A 207 -6.54 15.16 0.50
N ALA A 208 -7.12 13.97 0.62
CA ALA A 208 -6.39 12.70 0.50
C ALA A 208 -5.80 12.53 -0.91
N GLU A 209 -6.60 12.71 -1.98
CA GLU A 209 -6.18 12.65 -3.39
C GLU A 209 -4.97 13.55 -3.67
N ASN A 210 -4.85 14.68 -2.96
CA ASN A 210 -3.83 15.71 -3.13
C ASN A 210 -2.71 15.65 -2.10
N LEU A 211 -2.53 14.53 -1.39
CA LEU A 211 -1.45 14.33 -0.41
C LEU A 211 -1.47 15.31 0.78
N LEU A 212 -2.59 16.01 1.06
CA LEU A 212 -2.62 16.99 2.13
C LEU A 212 -2.48 16.37 3.52
N SER A 213 -2.59 15.05 3.67
CA SER A 213 -2.24 14.29 4.88
C SER A 213 -0.73 14.07 5.05
N GLY A 214 0.10 14.50 4.11
CA GLY A 214 1.55 14.30 4.14
C GLY A 214 2.22 14.85 5.41
N PHE A 215 1.74 15.98 5.95
CA PHE A 215 2.25 16.54 7.22
C PHE A 215 2.07 15.59 8.42
N LEU A 216 1.02 14.77 8.38
CA LEU A 216 0.72 13.78 9.42
C LEU A 216 1.52 12.49 9.21
N THR A 217 1.56 11.98 7.99
CA THR A 217 2.12 10.67 7.64
C THR A 217 3.61 10.72 7.37
N ARG A 218 4.13 11.81 6.78
CA ARG A 218 5.52 11.95 6.31
C ARG A 218 5.97 10.67 5.61
N PRO A 219 5.34 10.32 4.47
CA PRO A 219 5.62 9.05 3.80
C PRO A 219 7.04 9.01 3.23
N ASP A 220 7.60 7.81 3.08
CA ASP A 220 8.89 7.57 2.42
C ASP A 220 8.69 7.32 0.92
N PHE A 221 7.53 6.79 0.55
CA PHE A 221 7.08 6.60 -0.82
C PHE A 221 5.57 6.85 -0.95
N VAL A 222 5.09 7.01 -2.17
CA VAL A 222 3.65 7.08 -2.49
C VAL A 222 3.31 5.98 -3.46
N ALA A 223 2.32 5.15 -3.11
CA ALA A 223 1.74 4.15 -4.00
C ALA A 223 0.46 4.73 -4.64
N TYR A 224 0.57 5.13 -5.90
CA TYR A 224 -0.49 5.84 -6.60
C TYR A 224 -1.10 4.98 -7.71
N ASN A 225 -2.41 5.07 -7.88
CA ASN A 225 -3.05 4.49 -9.07
C ASN A 225 -2.50 5.19 -10.33
N TRP A 226 -1.81 4.46 -11.19
CA TRP A 226 -1.06 4.99 -12.33
C TRP A 226 -1.92 5.85 -13.27
N LYS A 227 -3.22 5.58 -13.37
CA LYS A 227 -4.18 6.35 -14.21
C LYS A 227 -4.29 7.81 -13.77
N TYR A 228 -4.00 8.11 -12.49
CA TYR A 228 -4.13 9.44 -11.91
C TYR A 228 -2.78 10.06 -11.48
N ARG A 229 -1.65 9.47 -11.87
CA ARG A 229 -0.30 9.91 -11.47
C ARG A 229 0.09 11.32 -11.92
N ARG A 230 -0.69 11.94 -12.82
CA ARG A 230 -0.47 13.34 -13.24
C ARG A 230 -0.93 14.39 -12.21
N ASN A 231 -1.28 13.95 -11.00
CA ASN A 231 -1.63 14.84 -9.89
C ASN A 231 -0.50 15.83 -9.59
N LEU A 232 -0.87 17.11 -9.39
CA LEU A 232 0.10 18.21 -9.18
C LEU A 232 0.93 18.00 -7.91
N SER A 233 0.28 17.62 -6.79
CA SER A 233 0.97 17.39 -5.52
C SER A 233 2.00 16.26 -5.63
N LEU A 234 1.66 15.16 -6.31
CA LEU A 234 2.60 14.05 -6.56
C LEU A 234 3.80 14.50 -7.38
N ARG A 235 3.57 15.27 -8.46
CA ARG A 235 4.65 15.80 -9.28
C ARG A 235 5.58 16.73 -8.50
N MET A 236 5.00 17.56 -7.63
CA MET A 236 5.78 18.48 -6.79
C MET A 236 6.62 17.75 -5.76
N VAL A 237 6.07 16.75 -5.06
CA VAL A 237 6.84 15.98 -4.06
C VAL A 237 7.94 15.16 -4.70
N LYS A 238 7.72 14.60 -5.89
CA LYS A 238 8.78 13.92 -6.66
C LYS A 238 9.90 14.90 -7.03
N LYS A 239 9.54 16.03 -7.64
CA LYS A 239 10.52 16.99 -8.18
C LYS A 239 11.32 17.68 -7.08
N LEU A 240 10.67 18.10 -5.99
CA LEU A 240 11.31 18.89 -4.92
C LEU A 240 11.97 18.03 -3.85
N PHE A 241 11.43 16.83 -3.55
CA PHE A 241 11.87 16.03 -2.40
C PHE A 241 12.40 14.65 -2.78
N GLY A 242 12.44 14.30 -4.08
CA GLY A 242 12.90 12.99 -4.53
C GLY A 242 12.09 11.84 -3.92
N LEU A 243 10.77 12.01 -3.78
CA LEU A 243 9.89 10.97 -3.24
C LEU A 243 9.86 9.77 -4.17
N ILE A 244 9.96 8.56 -3.61
CA ILE A 244 9.83 7.32 -4.37
C ILE A 244 8.37 7.18 -4.82
N GLU A 245 8.18 6.93 -6.11
CA GLU A 245 6.87 6.63 -6.69
C GLU A 245 6.73 5.13 -6.89
N CYS A 246 5.64 4.56 -6.39
CA CYS A 246 5.16 3.23 -6.66
C CYS A 246 3.81 3.34 -7.37
N ASN A 247 3.54 2.52 -8.38
CA ASN A 247 2.26 2.59 -9.09
C ASN A 247 1.55 1.24 -9.14
N TRP A 248 0.22 1.29 -8.95
CA TRP A 248 -0.70 0.14 -8.95
C TRP A 248 -1.98 0.41 -9.76
N THR A 249 -2.72 -0.56 -10.23
CA THR A 249 -2.26 -1.89 -10.50
C THR A 249 -1.90 -1.95 -11.98
N VAL A 250 -0.68 -2.33 -12.28
CA VAL A 250 -0.18 -2.40 -13.67
C VAL A 250 -0.55 -3.75 -14.25
N GLN A 251 -1.26 -3.75 -15.39
CA GLN A 251 -1.87 -4.97 -15.94
C GLN A 251 -1.41 -5.27 -17.37
N ASP A 252 -0.51 -4.45 -17.93
CA ASP A 252 0.01 -4.64 -19.28
C ASP A 252 1.47 -4.17 -19.42
N MET A 253 2.15 -4.72 -20.42
CA MET A 253 3.57 -4.45 -20.69
C MET A 253 3.84 -3.02 -21.16
N ASP A 254 2.91 -2.40 -21.89
CA ASP A 254 3.15 -1.07 -22.44
C ASP A 254 3.13 -0.04 -21.32
N THR A 255 2.12 -0.11 -20.44
CA THR A 255 2.06 0.69 -19.21
C THR A 255 3.27 0.42 -18.32
N TYR A 256 3.65 -0.85 -18.12
CA TYR A 256 4.81 -1.23 -17.32
C TYR A 256 6.10 -0.58 -17.86
N ASN A 257 6.37 -0.73 -19.15
CA ASN A 257 7.57 -0.18 -19.78
C ASN A 257 7.63 1.35 -19.67
N GLN A 258 6.50 2.03 -19.85
CA GLN A 258 6.42 3.48 -19.67
C GLN A 258 6.76 3.90 -18.24
N LEU A 259 6.21 3.21 -17.23
CA LEU A 259 6.48 3.51 -15.82
C LEU A 259 7.94 3.24 -15.44
N LYS A 260 8.53 2.16 -15.96
CA LYS A 260 9.95 1.83 -15.71
C LYS A 260 10.91 2.87 -16.30
N GLN A 261 10.60 3.47 -17.47
CA GLN A 261 11.37 4.60 -18.01
C GLN A 261 11.38 5.81 -17.07
N ASP A 262 10.31 6.01 -16.31
CA ASP A 262 10.19 7.08 -15.30
C ASP A 262 10.80 6.70 -13.93
N GLY A 263 11.42 5.51 -13.80
CA GLY A 263 12.04 5.02 -12.56
C GLY A 263 11.02 4.64 -11.47
N VAL A 264 9.82 4.22 -11.85
CA VAL A 264 8.72 3.88 -10.95
C VAL A 264 8.83 2.42 -10.49
N VAL A 265 8.55 2.15 -9.22
CA VAL A 265 8.30 0.80 -8.69
C VAL A 265 6.89 0.37 -9.10
N CYS A 266 6.75 -0.82 -9.71
CA CYS A 266 5.45 -1.29 -10.19
C CYS A 266 4.87 -2.37 -9.27
N ILE A 267 3.60 -2.21 -8.89
CA ILE A 267 2.75 -3.28 -8.35
C ILE A 267 1.90 -3.77 -9.52
N PHE A 268 2.12 -5.02 -9.95
CA PHE A 268 1.59 -5.55 -11.19
C PHE A 268 0.81 -6.86 -10.98
N GLU A 269 -0.09 -7.18 -11.92
CA GLU A 269 -0.82 -8.44 -11.94
C GLU A 269 -1.17 -8.87 -13.37
N GLY A 270 -1.40 -10.18 -13.56
CA GLY A 270 -1.96 -10.73 -14.80
C GLY A 270 -0.97 -10.94 -15.96
N PHE A 271 0.31 -10.54 -15.80
CA PHE A 271 1.35 -10.75 -16.83
C PHE A 271 2.73 -10.90 -16.17
N ASP A 272 3.71 -11.44 -16.92
CA ASP A 272 5.11 -11.49 -16.48
C ASP A 272 5.90 -10.32 -17.11
N PRO A 273 6.31 -9.30 -16.32
CA PRO A 273 7.01 -8.14 -16.85
C PRO A 273 8.42 -8.44 -17.36
N ARG A 274 8.94 -9.65 -17.17
CA ARG A 274 10.25 -10.10 -17.66
C ARG A 274 10.18 -10.93 -18.94
N GLN A 275 8.98 -11.34 -19.36
CA GLN A 275 8.84 -12.01 -20.66
C GLN A 275 9.07 -10.99 -21.78
N LYS A 276 10.21 -11.13 -22.47
CA LYS A 276 10.44 -10.39 -23.72
C LYS A 276 9.43 -10.89 -24.76
N ARG A 277 8.72 -9.97 -25.39
CA ARG A 277 7.96 -10.27 -26.61
C ARG A 277 8.91 -10.70 -27.72
#